data_ced7ef1351ac32f226d1be8dc9e84f49
#
_entry.id   ced7ef1351ac32f226d1be8dc9e84f49
#
_cell.length_a   1.000
_cell.length_b   1.000
_cell.length_c   1.000
_cell.angle_alpha   90.00
_cell.angle_beta   90.00
_cell.angle_gamma   90.00
#
_symmetry.space_group_name_H-M   'P 1'
#
loop_
_entity.id
_entity.type
_entity.pdbx_description
1 polymer ?
#
loop_
_entity_poly.entity_id
_entity_poly.type
_entity_poly.pdbx_seq_one_letter_code
_entity_poly.pdbx_strand_id
1 'polypeptide(L)'
;MKRFGWLALLMVGNLYGCVTPVAVQPKYKLAVSKETAAPNDFCSLKFDLTNSRASLANPWIEAVVLDAENKIIVDKFVTFVASAPGTIYQEEAIIYASCNRIRQVAITGNGQIVEPDTFVWKE
;
A
#
# COMPACT_ATOMS: atom_id res chain seq x y z
N MET A 1 34.93 -30.57 1.93
CA MET A 1 34.74 -30.42 2.50
C MET A 1 34.33 -29.88 2.58
N LYS A 2 34.39 -30.14 1.92
CA LYS A 2 33.94 -29.80 2.20
C LYS A 2 33.28 -29.25 1.98
N ARG A 3 33.38 -29.57 1.34
CA ARG A 3 32.84 -29.24 1.44
C ARG A 3 32.11 -28.67 1.12
N PHE A 4 32.18 -28.70 0.51
CA PHE A 4 31.69 -28.42 0.59
C PHE A 4 31.06 -27.82 0.13
N GLY A 5 31.32 -28.53 -0.70
CA GLY A 5 31.08 -28.42 -0.42
C GLY A 5 30.55 -27.71 -0.76
N TRP A 6 30.56 -27.86 -1.15
CA TRP A 6 30.35 -27.49 -1.06
C TRP A 6 29.69 -26.80 -1.45
N LEU A 7 29.85 -27.25 -2.02
CA LEU A 7 29.51 -26.91 -1.71
C LEU A 7 28.88 -26.32 -1.86
N ALA A 8 29.02 -26.55 -2.62
CA ALA A 8 28.68 -26.24 -2.22
C ALA A 8 28.02 -25.73 -2.26
N LEU A 9 28.00 -26.01 -3.05
CA LEU A 9 27.58 -25.65 -2.60
C LEU A 9 26.92 -25.06 -2.84
N LEU A 10 27.00 -25.41 -3.66
CA LEU A 10 26.67 -25.08 -3.31
C LEU A 10 26.02 -24.55 -3.60
N MET A 11 25.96 -24.81 -4.36
CA MET A 11 25.61 -24.56 -4.15
C MET A 11 24.90 -24.08 -4.28
N VAL A 12 24.91 -24.40 -5.09
CA VAL A 12 24.54 -24.15 -4.74
C VAL A 12 23.83 -23.64 -4.93
N GLY A 13 23.84 -23.86 -5.89
CA GLY A 13 23.55 -23.65 -5.54
C GLY A 13 22.90 -23.08 -6.05
N ASN A 14 22.75 -23.25 -6.67
CA ASN A 14 22.40 -22.84 -6.55
C ASN A 14 21.79 -22.49 -7.01
N LEU A 15 21.73 -22.71 -7.69
CA LEU A 15 21.39 -22.54 -7.44
C LEU A 15 20.74 -22.30 -7.64
N TYR A 16 20.59 -22.60 -8.32
CA TYR A 16 20.14 -22.32 -7.82
C TYR A 16 19.60 -21.88 -8.08
N GLY A 17 19.39 -21.93 -8.67
CA GLY A 17 19.12 -21.59 -8.61
C GLY A 17 18.69 -20.98 -8.68
N CYS A 18 18.55 -21.12 -9.08
CA CYS A 18 18.17 -20.47 -8.64
C CYS A 18 17.55 -19.71 -8.50
N VAL A 19 17.04 -20.41 -8.38
CA VAL A 19 16.37 -19.14 -8.33
C VAL A 19 16.48 -18.50 -6.97
N THR A 20 17.21 -17.54 -6.91
CA THR A 20 17.20 -16.65 -5.78
C THR A 20 15.84 -16.03 -5.67
N PRO A 21 15.19 -16.07 -4.51
CA PRO A 21 13.97 -15.29 -4.37
C PRO A 21 14.33 -13.83 -4.57
N VAL A 22 13.72 -13.25 -5.59
CA VAL A 22 13.88 -11.83 -5.83
C VAL A 22 13.21 -11.09 -4.70
N ALA A 23 13.86 -10.06 -4.19
CA ALA A 23 13.24 -9.21 -3.19
C ALA A 23 11.93 -8.67 -3.76
N VAL A 24 10.86 -8.75 -2.98
CA VAL A 24 9.56 -8.28 -3.42
C VAL A 24 9.62 -6.77 -3.57
N GLN A 25 9.33 -6.28 -4.76
CA GLN A 25 9.36 -4.86 -5.06
C GLN A 25 7.97 -4.27 -4.93
N PRO A 26 7.85 -3.04 -4.42
CA PRO A 26 6.56 -2.37 -4.41
C PRO A 26 6.07 -2.17 -5.84
N LYS A 27 4.83 -2.51 -6.08
CA LYS A 27 4.20 -2.38 -7.40
C LYS A 27 3.49 -1.05 -7.54
N TYR A 28 3.15 -0.44 -6.42
CA TYR A 28 2.42 0.81 -6.39
C TYR A 28 2.96 1.66 -5.27
N LYS A 29 3.02 2.97 -5.54
CA LYS A 29 3.31 3.96 -4.51
C LYS A 29 2.02 4.66 -4.17
N LEU A 30 1.79 4.85 -2.89
CA LEU A 30 0.54 5.43 -2.42
C LEU A 30 0.85 6.61 -1.51
N ALA A 31 0.12 7.70 -1.70
CA ALA A 31 0.12 8.82 -0.78
C ALA A 31 -1.31 9.03 -0.31
N VAL A 32 -1.49 9.18 0.99
CA VAL A 32 -2.81 9.42 1.57
C VAL A 32 -2.77 10.74 2.32
N SER A 33 -3.72 11.60 2.03
CA SER A 33 -3.88 12.87 2.72
C SER A 33 -5.30 12.98 3.25
N LYS A 34 -5.47 13.86 4.24
CA LYS A 34 -6.79 14.09 4.81
C LYS A 34 -7.09 15.57 4.84
N GLU A 35 -8.34 15.89 4.58
CA GLU A 35 -8.79 17.27 4.48
C GLU A 35 -10.25 17.35 4.92
N THR A 36 -10.59 18.37 5.70
CA THR A 36 -11.97 18.56 6.13
C THR A 36 -12.83 18.90 4.92
N ALA A 37 -13.91 18.16 4.74
CA ALA A 37 -14.84 18.34 3.64
C ALA A 37 -15.96 19.30 4.06
N ALA A 38 -16.00 20.47 3.42
CA ALA A 38 -17.10 21.40 3.65
C ALA A 38 -18.36 20.91 2.96
N PRO A 39 -19.54 21.23 3.45
CA PRO A 39 -19.86 22.06 4.63
C PRO A 39 -19.89 21.30 5.94
N ASN A 40 -19.71 19.99 5.91
CA ASN A 40 -19.72 19.17 7.12
C ASN A 40 -18.31 19.08 7.69
N ASP A 41 -18.21 18.61 8.94
CA ASP A 41 -16.90 18.36 9.54
C ASP A 41 -16.38 16.97 9.23
N PHE A 42 -16.91 16.36 8.18
CA PHE A 42 -16.43 15.04 7.75
C PHE A 42 -15.03 15.15 7.14
N CYS A 43 -14.33 14.05 7.16
CA CYS A 43 -12.97 14.01 6.64
C CYS A 43 -12.95 13.38 5.27
N SER A 44 -12.32 14.05 4.32
CA SER A 44 -12.06 13.51 3.00
C SER A 44 -10.66 12.91 3.02
N LEU A 45 -10.57 11.62 2.71
CA LEU A 45 -9.29 10.96 2.49
C LEU A 45 -9.03 10.89 1.00
N LYS A 46 -7.87 11.37 0.59
CA LYS A 46 -7.46 11.34 -0.81
C LYS A 46 -6.32 10.36 -0.97
N PHE A 47 -6.48 9.44 -1.89
CA PHE A 47 -5.53 8.38 -2.16
C PHE A 47 -4.91 8.64 -3.53
N ASP A 48 -3.63 8.97 -3.56
CA ASP A 48 -2.88 9.18 -4.79
C ASP A 48 -2.03 7.94 -5.04
N LEU A 49 -2.39 7.18 -6.06
CA LEU A 49 -1.70 5.94 -6.38
C LEU A 49 -0.90 6.12 -7.66
N THR A 50 0.38 5.76 -7.59
CA THR A 50 1.26 5.71 -8.75
C THR A 50 1.48 4.26 -9.11
N ASN A 51 1.20 3.90 -10.37
CA ASN A 51 1.47 2.56 -10.87
C ASN A 51 2.94 2.48 -11.27
N SER A 52 3.72 1.72 -10.49
CA SER A 52 5.15 1.53 -10.75
C SER A 52 5.42 0.31 -11.63
N ARG A 53 4.37 -0.37 -12.08
CA ARG A 53 4.50 -1.52 -12.97
C ARG A 53 4.71 -1.05 -14.39
N ALA A 54 5.13 -1.98 -15.25
CA ALA A 54 5.36 -1.68 -16.66
C ALA A 54 4.08 -1.74 -17.49
N SER A 55 2.96 -2.19 -16.91
CA SER A 55 1.72 -2.39 -17.66
C SER A 55 0.53 -1.78 -16.92
N LEU A 56 -0.52 -1.53 -17.68
CA LEU A 56 -1.78 -1.05 -17.14
C LEU A 56 -2.34 -2.03 -16.10
N ALA A 57 -2.96 -1.52 -15.05
CA ALA A 57 -3.50 -2.34 -13.99
C ALA A 57 -4.73 -1.70 -13.37
N ASN A 58 -5.51 -2.53 -12.69
CA ASN A 58 -6.72 -2.11 -11.98
C ASN A 58 -6.61 -2.51 -10.51
N PRO A 59 -5.70 -1.89 -9.75
CA PRO A 59 -5.55 -2.28 -8.35
C PRO A 59 -6.71 -1.78 -7.51
N TRP A 60 -6.94 -2.47 -6.41
CA TRP A 60 -7.81 -1.98 -5.35
C TRP A 60 -7.09 -2.12 -4.02
N ILE A 61 -7.48 -1.30 -3.09
CA ILE A 61 -6.94 -1.34 -1.73
C ILE A 61 -8.07 -1.42 -0.73
N GLU A 62 -7.76 -1.97 0.42
CA GLU A 62 -8.61 -1.87 1.59
C GLU A 62 -7.94 -0.92 2.56
N ALA A 63 -8.64 0.12 2.94
CA ALA A 63 -8.14 1.15 3.85
C ALA A 63 -8.89 1.05 5.16
N VAL A 64 -8.20 0.62 6.21
CA VAL A 64 -8.77 0.53 7.55
C VAL A 64 -8.40 1.80 8.29
N VAL A 65 -9.39 2.61 8.61
CA VAL A 65 -9.21 3.93 9.22
C VAL A 65 -9.35 3.78 10.73
N LEU A 66 -8.33 4.19 11.46
CA LEU A 66 -8.22 3.95 12.90
C LEU A 66 -8.12 5.27 13.67
N ASP A 67 -8.67 5.28 14.88
CA ASP A 67 -8.55 6.41 15.78
C ASP A 67 -7.32 6.27 16.69
N ALA A 68 -7.17 7.19 17.64
CA ALA A 68 -6.01 7.22 18.52
C ALA A 68 -5.93 6.02 19.45
N GLU A 69 -7.04 5.33 19.69
CA GLU A 69 -7.09 4.11 20.49
C GLU A 69 -7.00 2.85 19.64
N ASN A 70 -6.64 2.98 18.36
CA ASN A 70 -6.58 1.86 17.42
C ASN A 70 -7.93 1.18 17.19
N LYS A 71 -9.00 1.92 17.38
CA LYS A 71 -10.33 1.42 17.04
C LYS A 71 -10.65 1.76 15.61
N ILE A 72 -11.32 0.84 14.94
CA ILE A 72 -11.70 1.04 13.55
C ILE A 72 -12.84 2.04 13.47
N ILE A 73 -12.59 3.15 12.76
CA ILE A 73 -13.64 4.11 12.44
C ILE A 73 -14.45 3.58 11.26
N VAL A 74 -13.75 3.13 10.23
CA VAL A 74 -14.40 2.60 9.02
C VAL A 74 -13.38 1.77 8.25
N ASP A 75 -13.90 0.87 7.43
CA ASP A 75 -13.13 0.03 6.52
C ASP A 75 -13.65 0.34 5.12
N LYS A 76 -12.76 0.84 4.25
CA LYS A 76 -13.13 1.28 2.90
C LYS A 76 -12.35 0.52 1.85
N PHE A 77 -13.04 0.17 0.77
CA PHE A 77 -12.39 -0.37 -0.41
C PHE A 77 -12.33 0.72 -1.46
N VAL A 78 -11.16 0.90 -2.05
CA VAL A 78 -10.92 1.93 -3.06
C VAL A 78 -10.32 1.25 -4.29
N THR A 79 -10.92 1.50 -5.46
CA THR A 79 -10.51 0.89 -6.72
C THR A 79 -9.92 1.96 -7.63
N PHE A 80 -8.79 1.63 -8.25
CA PHE A 80 -8.11 2.50 -9.21
C PHE A 80 -8.19 1.84 -10.58
N VAL A 81 -9.07 2.34 -11.42
CA VAL A 81 -9.38 1.70 -12.70
C VAL A 81 -8.44 2.23 -13.78
N ALA A 82 -7.89 1.30 -14.57
CA ALA A 82 -7.06 1.63 -15.73
C ALA A 82 -5.86 2.49 -15.40
N SER A 83 -5.14 2.13 -14.33
CA SER A 83 -3.94 2.85 -13.92
C SER A 83 -2.79 2.59 -14.87
N ALA A 84 -2.41 3.59 -15.66
CA ALA A 84 -1.31 3.48 -16.60
C ALA A 84 0.05 3.62 -15.87
N PRO A 85 1.10 2.99 -16.41
CA PRO A 85 2.42 3.10 -15.80
C PRO A 85 2.90 4.54 -15.66
N GLY A 86 3.43 4.87 -14.49
CA GLY A 86 4.02 6.18 -14.24
C GLY A 86 3.04 7.32 -14.01
N THR A 87 1.74 7.07 -14.08
CA THR A 87 0.75 8.11 -13.84
C THR A 87 0.21 8.02 -12.42
N ILE A 88 -0.30 9.14 -11.93
CA ILE A 88 -0.90 9.22 -10.61
C ILE A 88 -2.41 9.28 -10.78
N TYR A 89 -3.09 8.40 -10.06
CA TYR A 89 -4.56 8.36 -10.03
C TYR A 89 -5.03 8.69 -8.64
N GLN A 90 -5.99 9.58 -8.54
CA GLN A 90 -6.52 10.04 -7.27
C GLN A 90 -7.94 9.51 -7.08
N GLU A 91 -8.19 8.93 -5.93
CA GLU A 91 -9.52 8.56 -5.48
C GLU A 91 -9.77 9.18 -4.13
N GLU A 92 -11.03 9.45 -3.86
CA GLU A 92 -11.43 10.14 -2.63
C GLU A 92 -12.46 9.31 -1.90
N ALA A 93 -12.35 9.26 -0.57
CA ALA A 93 -13.33 8.61 0.28
C ALA A 93 -13.74 9.59 1.38
N ILE A 94 -15.05 9.78 1.56
CA ILE A 94 -15.56 10.63 2.61
C ILE A 94 -15.78 9.76 3.85
N ILE A 95 -15.17 10.15 4.95
CA ILE A 95 -15.28 9.47 6.23
C ILE A 95 -16.20 10.30 7.11
N TYR A 96 -17.21 9.65 7.69
CA TYR A 96 -18.21 10.33 8.52
C TYR A 96 -17.65 10.53 9.93
N ALA A 97 -16.53 11.20 10.01
CA ALA A 97 -15.85 11.54 11.24
C ALA A 97 -14.93 12.74 10.95
N SER A 98 -14.62 13.53 11.96
CA SER A 98 -13.72 14.66 11.76
C SER A 98 -12.29 14.16 11.52
N CYS A 99 -11.53 14.92 10.76
CA CYS A 99 -10.17 14.52 10.38
C CYS A 99 -9.24 14.31 11.59
N ASN A 100 -9.45 15.10 12.66
CA ASN A 100 -8.57 14.97 13.82
C ASN A 100 -8.82 13.70 14.63
N ARG A 101 -9.91 12.99 14.37
CA ARG A 101 -10.13 11.67 14.96
C ARG A 101 -9.38 10.58 14.23
N ILE A 102 -9.00 10.81 12.98
CA ILE A 102 -8.31 9.82 12.16
C ILE A 102 -6.84 9.90 12.49
N ARG A 103 -6.29 8.85 13.09
CA ARG A 103 -4.91 8.82 13.48
C ARG A 103 -4.07 7.99 12.52
N GLN A 104 -4.66 6.97 11.96
CA GLN A 104 -3.91 6.00 11.16
C GLN A 104 -4.81 5.41 10.09
N VAL A 105 -4.22 5.13 8.93
CA VAL A 105 -4.87 4.36 7.88
C VAL A 105 -3.94 3.22 7.52
N ALA A 106 -4.41 2.00 7.72
CA ALA A 106 -3.67 0.80 7.37
C ALA A 106 -4.18 0.30 6.02
N ILE A 107 -3.27 0.05 5.09
CA ILE A 107 -3.60 -0.26 3.71
C ILE A 107 -3.18 -1.68 3.39
N THR A 108 -4.07 -2.45 2.80
CA THR A 108 -3.73 -3.71 2.16
C THR A 108 -4.22 -3.68 0.72
N GLY A 109 -3.43 -4.24 -0.17
CA GLY A 109 -3.81 -4.31 -1.58
C GLY A 109 -4.23 -5.73 -1.96
N ASN A 110 -4.68 -5.88 -3.20
CA ASN A 110 -5.19 -7.14 -3.72
C ASN A 110 -4.05 -8.06 -4.18
N GLY A 111 -3.16 -8.42 -3.25
CA GLY A 111 -2.00 -9.24 -3.56
C GLY A 111 -0.84 -8.48 -4.15
N GLN A 112 -0.97 -7.18 -4.33
CA GLN A 112 0.09 -6.31 -4.80
C GLN A 112 0.75 -5.63 -3.64
N ILE A 113 2.04 -5.32 -3.80
CA ILE A 113 2.75 -4.55 -2.79
C ILE A 113 2.42 -3.07 -2.98
N VAL A 114 1.94 -2.46 -1.93
CA VAL A 114 1.64 -1.03 -1.90
C VAL A 114 2.56 -0.40 -0.87
N GLU A 115 3.22 0.66 -1.23
CA GLU A 115 4.16 1.32 -0.34
C GLU A 115 3.89 2.82 -0.29
N PRO A 116 3.77 3.38 0.90
CA PRO A 116 3.74 2.71 2.20
C PRO A 116 2.37 2.06 2.47
N ASP A 117 2.35 1.10 3.36
CA ASP A 117 1.12 0.39 3.72
C ASP A 117 0.45 0.94 4.98
N THR A 118 1.02 1.96 5.58
CA THR A 118 0.49 2.55 6.80
C THR A 118 0.79 4.04 6.83
N PHE A 119 -0.21 4.81 7.15
CA PHE A 119 -0.11 6.27 7.24
C PHE A 119 -0.54 6.68 8.65
N VAL A 120 0.36 7.37 9.34
CA VAL A 120 0.12 7.82 10.71
C VAL A 120 0.28 9.33 10.75
N TRP A 121 -0.72 10.01 11.31
CA TRP A 121 -0.66 11.46 11.46
C TRP A 121 -0.45 11.82 12.91
N LYS A 122 0.46 12.75 13.13
CA LYS A 122 0.66 13.34 14.44
C LYS A 122 -0.13 14.64 14.53
N GLU A 123 -0.55 14.93 15.73
CA GLU A 123 -1.23 16.20 16.01
C GLU A 123 -0.27 17.31 16.23
#